data_94deb236626911c708fd48ed5f931c07
#
_entry.id   94deb236626911c708fd48ed5f931c07
#
_cell.length_a   1.000
_cell.length_b   1.000
_cell.length_c   1.000
_cell.angle_alpha   90.00
_cell.angle_beta   90.00
_cell.angle_gamma   90.00
#
_symmetry.space_group_name_H-M   'P 1'
#
loop_
_entity.id
_entity.type
_entity.pdbx_description
1 polymer ?
#
loop_
_entity_poly.entity_id
_entity_poly.type
_entity_poly.pdbx_seq_one_letter_code
_entity_poly.pdbx_strand_id
1 'polypeptide(L)'
;MQLSTFKLMDALTYLESRCQLRRNVLTGETLYAIPNSDEYLPLSREAINTLILEAGREGVGLSEGLLKRYAESTLIAPWNPAEAWLHSLDEWDGTDHVAALADRIITTNPDWPQRFHKWMLQMVARWIGYEVAQRDVLVPTIVGQYGYGKSSFCNIILPPDLRRYYTDQVRLRSTSEVHRIVTTNLLTCIDEFYQENTEQEVLSRYLFSRSTPVFRASYGVTEEPRTNYSAFIANTGNLHPMTDAAGAAHLVCVEIQHRIDIATPVPYEQLYAQLLAEVENGVDYGLTDEEREAMAVQNSPFQEADNLVKMVTMLYATPPKGKRVKAKDIDTIVDRLMKEYPYWTPGEHVNQDVGFALQEAGFARSRIHGRSCYKVIEKDPRKLDFVEEPQTPDKDGLDNNPLAKALLSGLGNLVKK
;
A
#
# COMPACT_ATOMS: atom_id res chain seq x y z
N MET A 1 32.18 22.98 24.05
CA MET A 1 33.17 23.93 23.49
C MET A 1 32.45 24.77 22.44
N GLN A 2 32.10 26.02 22.73
CA GLN A 2 31.52 26.94 21.75
C GLN A 2 32.59 27.29 20.71
N LEU A 3 32.35 26.87 19.45
CA LEU A 3 33.12 27.38 18.32
C LEU A 3 32.90 28.91 18.25
N SER A 4 33.96 29.67 18.11
CA SER A 4 33.80 31.10 17.82
C SER A 4 33.04 31.26 16.49
N THR A 5 32.25 32.31 16.33
CA THR A 5 31.45 32.55 15.10
C THR A 5 32.33 32.53 13.85
N PHE A 6 33.56 32.98 13.91
CA PHE A 6 34.53 32.89 12.82
C PHE A 6 34.85 31.48 12.43
N LYS A 7 35.12 30.58 13.37
CA LYS A 7 35.41 29.15 13.05
C LYS A 7 34.21 28.39 12.46
N LEU A 8 32.99 28.81 12.81
CA LEU A 8 31.77 28.26 12.22
C LEU A 8 31.66 28.67 10.75
N MET A 9 31.88 29.97 10.44
CA MET A 9 31.82 30.46 9.07
C MET A 9 32.88 29.80 8.18
N ASP A 10 34.12 29.70 8.69
CA ASP A 10 35.21 29.03 7.97
C ASP A 10 34.83 27.58 7.62
N ALA A 11 34.24 26.83 8.55
CA ALA A 11 33.80 25.44 8.31
C ALA A 11 32.65 25.32 7.29
N LEU A 12 31.67 26.25 7.33
CA LEU A 12 30.57 26.27 6.35
C LEU A 12 31.09 26.62 4.95
N THR A 13 31.91 27.70 4.84
CA THR A 13 32.53 28.09 3.56
C THR A 13 33.37 26.94 2.97
N TYR A 14 34.11 26.22 3.83
CA TYR A 14 34.86 25.05 3.41
C TYR A 14 33.92 23.99 2.83
N LEU A 15 32.84 23.62 3.54
CA LEU A 15 31.88 22.60 3.08
C LEU A 15 31.25 23.00 1.74
N GLU A 16 30.80 24.24 1.61
CA GLU A 16 30.19 24.77 0.38
C GLU A 16 31.17 24.76 -0.82
N SER A 17 32.48 24.89 -0.55
CA SER A 17 33.52 24.81 -1.59
C SER A 17 33.89 23.37 -1.97
N ARG A 18 33.66 22.40 -1.09
CA ARG A 18 34.09 20.99 -1.26
C ARG A 18 32.99 20.06 -1.69
N CYS A 19 31.76 20.36 -1.38
CA CYS A 19 30.63 19.52 -1.78
C CYS A 19 29.35 20.32 -1.94
N GLN A 20 28.53 19.86 -2.86
CA GLN A 20 27.14 20.28 -2.96
C GLN A 20 26.29 19.28 -2.22
N LEU A 21 25.40 19.78 -1.36
CA LEU A 21 24.49 18.94 -0.58
C LEU A 21 23.05 19.14 -1.07
N ARG A 22 22.29 18.05 -1.11
CA ARG A 22 20.85 18.08 -1.32
C ARG A 22 20.16 17.02 -0.48
N ARG A 23 18.92 17.26 -0.10
CA ARG A 23 18.15 16.31 0.72
C ARG A 23 17.11 15.62 -0.12
N ASN A 24 17.19 14.29 -0.21
CA ASN A 24 16.19 13.47 -0.87
C ASN A 24 14.88 13.53 -0.09
N VAL A 25 13.81 14.05 -0.70
CA VAL A 25 12.50 14.22 -0.04
C VAL A 25 11.82 12.90 0.27
N LEU A 26 12.13 11.83 -0.48
CA LEU A 26 11.57 10.50 -0.28
C LEU A 26 12.23 9.81 0.92
N THR A 27 13.56 9.69 0.93
CA THR A 27 14.28 8.93 1.96
C THR A 27 14.64 9.78 3.17
N GLY A 28 14.68 11.10 3.02
CA GLY A 28 15.18 12.04 4.03
C GLY A 28 16.70 12.04 4.14
N GLU A 29 17.41 11.26 3.31
CA GLU A 29 18.87 11.20 3.30
C GLU A 29 19.47 12.44 2.66
N THR A 30 20.57 12.93 3.24
CA THR A 30 21.38 13.94 2.59
C THR A 30 22.35 13.27 1.62
N LEU A 31 22.35 13.77 0.40
CA LEU A 31 23.27 13.38 -0.66
C LEU A 31 24.32 14.47 -0.85
N TYR A 32 25.53 14.07 -1.26
CA TYR A 32 26.59 14.99 -1.59
C TYR A 32 27.20 14.68 -2.96
N ALA A 33 27.63 15.71 -3.65
CA ALA A 33 28.47 15.61 -4.84
C ALA A 33 29.74 16.43 -4.62
N ILE A 34 30.87 15.95 -5.15
CA ILE A 34 32.10 16.75 -5.21
C ILE A 34 31.96 17.81 -6.34
N PRO A 35 32.66 18.94 -6.26
CA PRO A 35 32.60 19.96 -7.31
C PRO A 35 32.93 19.39 -8.69
N ASN A 36 32.15 19.80 -9.67
CA ASN A 36 32.23 19.33 -11.07
C ASN A 36 31.85 17.84 -11.29
N SER A 37 31.13 17.25 -10.35
CA SER A 37 30.50 15.94 -10.52
C SER A 37 28.99 16.10 -10.48
N ASP A 38 28.30 15.48 -11.45
CA ASP A 38 26.84 15.37 -11.46
C ASP A 38 26.36 14.14 -10.67
N GLU A 39 27.30 13.31 -10.19
CA GLU A 39 27.00 12.13 -9.40
C GLU A 39 26.84 12.49 -7.93
N TYR A 40 25.63 12.30 -7.39
CA TYR A 40 25.30 12.48 -5.99
C TYR A 40 25.28 11.13 -5.25
N LEU A 41 26.11 11.02 -4.24
CA LEU A 41 26.25 9.84 -3.38
C LEU A 41 25.63 10.10 -1.99
N PRO A 42 25.18 9.08 -1.28
CA PRO A 42 24.76 9.23 0.11
C PRO A 42 25.90 9.79 0.97
N LEU A 43 25.60 10.76 1.83
CA LEU A 43 26.54 11.31 2.81
C LEU A 43 26.82 10.27 3.89
N SER A 44 27.57 9.24 3.53
CA SER A 44 27.91 8.11 4.38
C SER A 44 28.86 8.51 5.51
N ARG A 45 29.03 7.63 6.48
CA ARG A 45 30.01 7.82 7.56
C ARG A 45 31.43 7.99 7.03
N GLU A 46 31.78 7.25 5.99
CA GLU A 46 33.08 7.35 5.32
C GLU A 46 33.26 8.72 4.66
N ALA A 47 32.23 9.19 3.95
CA ALA A 47 32.26 10.52 3.34
C ALA A 47 32.40 11.63 4.40
N ILE A 48 31.66 11.55 5.51
CA ILE A 48 31.76 12.48 6.64
C ILE A 48 33.19 12.49 7.20
N ASN A 49 33.77 11.33 7.46
CA ASN A 49 35.14 11.21 7.99
C ASN A 49 36.17 11.79 7.02
N THR A 50 36.00 11.53 5.71
CA THR A 50 36.89 12.08 4.67
C THR A 50 36.86 13.58 4.67
N LEU A 51 35.67 14.21 4.64
CA LEU A 51 35.52 15.66 4.68
C LEU A 51 36.13 16.28 5.91
N ILE A 52 35.99 15.64 7.08
CA ILE A 52 36.59 16.12 8.35
C ILE A 52 38.13 16.06 8.31
N LEU A 53 38.69 14.97 7.79
CA LEU A 53 40.14 14.80 7.69
C LEU A 53 40.75 15.77 6.67
N GLU A 54 40.11 16.01 5.55
CA GLU A 54 40.52 16.97 4.55
C GLU A 54 40.46 18.40 5.08
N ALA A 55 39.36 18.78 5.78
CA ALA A 55 39.26 20.06 6.47
C ALA A 55 40.42 20.29 7.45
N GLY A 56 40.75 19.25 8.24
CA GLY A 56 41.88 19.32 9.20
C GLY A 56 43.23 19.54 8.51
N ARG A 57 43.45 18.97 7.32
CA ARG A 57 44.69 19.20 6.54
C ARG A 57 44.81 20.63 6.03
N GLU A 58 43.68 21.30 5.80
CA GLU A 58 43.61 22.70 5.40
C GLU A 58 43.52 23.69 6.60
N GLY A 59 43.63 23.17 7.82
CA GLY A 59 43.57 23.97 9.04
C GLY A 59 42.16 24.43 9.44
N VAL A 60 41.11 23.87 8.81
CA VAL A 60 39.70 24.16 9.08
C VAL A 60 39.17 23.25 10.19
N GLY A 61 38.60 23.81 11.22
CA GLY A 61 38.01 23.07 12.34
C GLY A 61 36.60 22.57 12.05
N LEU A 62 36.47 21.47 11.30
CA LEU A 62 35.20 20.80 11.02
C LEU A 62 34.98 19.61 11.96
N SER A 63 33.88 19.58 12.69
CA SER A 63 33.49 18.45 13.52
C SER A 63 32.33 17.68 12.92
N GLU A 64 32.23 16.37 13.23
CA GLU A 64 31.10 15.52 12.80
C GLU A 64 29.74 16.11 13.20
N GLY A 65 29.63 16.62 14.45
CA GLY A 65 28.40 17.22 14.95
C GLY A 65 28.00 18.50 14.21
N LEU A 66 28.97 19.29 13.72
CA LEU A 66 28.68 20.47 12.89
C LEU A 66 28.23 20.06 11.50
N LEU A 67 28.93 19.12 10.86
CA LEU A 67 28.58 18.64 9.51
C LEU A 67 27.19 18.01 9.51
N LYS A 68 26.86 17.14 10.47
CA LYS A 68 25.52 16.54 10.60
C LYS A 68 24.45 17.61 10.81
N ARG A 69 24.67 18.58 11.71
CA ARG A 69 23.73 19.68 11.94
C ARG A 69 23.49 20.52 10.68
N TYR A 70 24.53 20.77 9.91
CA TYR A 70 24.41 21.47 8.63
C TYR A 70 23.63 20.62 7.62
N ALA A 71 24.00 19.34 7.46
CA ALA A 71 23.35 18.40 6.56
C ALA A 71 21.86 18.16 6.88
N GLU A 72 21.47 18.30 8.16
CA GLU A 72 20.08 18.15 8.62
C GLU A 72 19.32 19.50 8.71
N SER A 73 19.98 20.62 8.40
CA SER A 73 19.37 21.95 8.48
C SER A 73 18.49 22.27 7.27
N THR A 74 17.65 23.29 7.39
CA THR A 74 16.85 23.85 6.29
C THR A 74 17.68 24.61 5.25
N LEU A 75 19.00 24.75 5.49
CA LEU A 75 19.93 25.34 4.51
C LEU A 75 20.20 24.39 3.34
N ILE A 76 19.96 23.10 3.52
CA ILE A 76 20.13 22.11 2.46
C ILE A 76 18.83 22.02 1.65
N ALA A 77 18.98 22.28 0.34
CA ALA A 77 17.84 22.27 -0.58
C ALA A 77 17.17 20.87 -0.63
N PRO A 78 15.84 20.80 -0.56
CA PRO A 78 15.13 19.57 -0.86
C PRO A 78 15.31 19.20 -2.32
N TRP A 79 15.41 17.92 -2.59
CA TRP A 79 15.53 17.37 -3.93
C TRP A 79 14.59 16.18 -4.10
N ASN A 80 13.71 16.29 -5.07
CA ASN A 80 12.80 15.24 -5.45
C ASN A 80 13.41 14.46 -6.63
N PRO A 81 13.82 13.19 -6.45
CA PRO A 81 14.45 12.42 -7.51
C PRO A 81 13.53 12.15 -8.70
N ALA A 82 12.23 11.97 -8.47
CA ALA A 82 11.26 11.70 -9.52
C ALA A 82 11.02 12.96 -10.37
N GLU A 83 10.79 14.09 -9.72
CA GLU A 83 10.59 15.38 -10.38
C GLU A 83 11.84 15.79 -11.17
N ALA A 84 13.03 15.65 -10.58
CA ALA A 84 14.29 15.95 -11.24
C ALA A 84 14.52 15.06 -12.48
N TRP A 85 14.17 13.77 -12.39
CA TRP A 85 14.26 12.85 -13.52
C TRP A 85 13.24 13.21 -14.61
N LEU A 86 11.98 13.48 -14.26
CA LEU A 86 10.94 13.87 -15.20
C LEU A 86 11.33 15.13 -16.00
N HIS A 87 11.83 16.16 -15.33
CA HIS A 87 12.26 17.40 -15.99
C HIS A 87 13.60 17.27 -16.76
N SER A 88 14.28 16.15 -16.69
CA SER A 88 15.46 15.87 -17.52
C SER A 88 15.12 15.17 -18.84
N LEU A 89 13.86 14.78 -19.05
CA LEU A 89 13.41 14.10 -20.25
C LEU A 89 13.27 15.08 -21.42
N ASP A 90 13.47 14.56 -22.62
CA ASP A 90 13.16 15.29 -23.84
C ASP A 90 11.64 15.49 -24.00
N GLU A 91 11.25 16.40 -24.89
CA GLU A 91 9.83 16.63 -25.19
C GLU A 91 9.15 15.35 -25.72
N TRP A 92 7.87 15.20 -25.37
CA TRP A 92 7.05 14.09 -25.87
C TRP A 92 6.88 14.11 -27.39
N ASP A 93 7.06 12.96 -28.01
CA ASP A 93 6.99 12.78 -29.47
C ASP A 93 5.55 12.78 -30.05
N GLY A 94 4.54 12.88 -29.20
CA GLY A 94 3.13 12.86 -29.58
C GLY A 94 2.53 11.45 -29.76
N THR A 95 3.31 10.38 -29.52
CA THR A 95 2.83 8.99 -29.59
C THR A 95 2.24 8.56 -28.26
N ASP A 96 1.13 7.81 -28.27
CA ASP A 96 0.53 7.28 -27.05
C ASP A 96 1.28 6.02 -26.55
N HIS A 97 2.29 6.25 -25.75
CA HIS A 97 3.10 5.18 -25.14
C HIS A 97 2.39 4.52 -23.93
N VAL A 98 1.47 5.24 -23.29
CA VAL A 98 0.70 4.69 -22.15
C VAL A 98 -0.27 3.63 -22.65
N ALA A 99 -0.98 3.87 -23.75
CA ALA A 99 -1.84 2.87 -24.37
C ALA A 99 -1.05 1.62 -24.78
N ALA A 100 0.13 1.79 -25.40
CA ALA A 100 1.01 0.68 -25.78
C ALA A 100 1.46 -0.18 -24.58
N LEU A 101 1.65 0.44 -23.40
CA LEU A 101 1.98 -0.29 -22.18
C LEU A 101 0.73 -0.98 -21.60
N ALA A 102 -0.44 -0.34 -21.62
CA ALA A 102 -1.70 -0.91 -21.17
C ALA A 102 -2.10 -2.14 -22.00
N ASP A 103 -1.89 -2.11 -23.30
CA ASP A 103 -2.23 -3.17 -24.26
C ASP A 103 -1.42 -4.47 -24.03
N ARG A 104 -0.35 -4.43 -23.26
CA ARG A 104 0.35 -5.65 -22.81
C ARG A 104 -0.49 -6.55 -21.93
N ILE A 105 -1.51 -5.98 -21.28
CA ILE A 105 -2.51 -6.71 -20.50
C ILE A 105 -3.74 -6.94 -21.37
N ILE A 106 -3.82 -8.13 -21.98
CA ILE A 106 -4.98 -8.55 -22.75
C ILE A 106 -6.06 -8.99 -21.78
N THR A 107 -7.15 -8.25 -21.74
CA THR A 107 -8.29 -8.45 -20.84
C THR A 107 -9.61 -8.22 -21.55
N THR A 108 -10.69 -8.71 -20.96
CA THR A 108 -12.07 -8.44 -21.45
C THR A 108 -12.65 -7.11 -20.94
N ASN A 109 -11.95 -6.42 -20.06
CA ASN A 109 -12.39 -5.13 -19.55
C ASN A 109 -12.10 -4.02 -20.59
N PRO A 110 -13.14 -3.46 -21.25
CA PRO A 110 -12.93 -2.47 -22.31
C PRO A 110 -12.38 -1.13 -21.83
N ASP A 111 -12.59 -0.81 -20.55
CA ASP A 111 -12.15 0.47 -19.97
C ASP A 111 -10.74 0.38 -19.39
N TRP A 112 -10.07 -0.79 -19.47
CA TRP A 112 -8.74 -0.99 -18.91
C TRP A 112 -7.71 0.05 -19.39
N PRO A 113 -7.54 0.31 -20.70
CA PRO A 113 -6.55 1.27 -21.16
C PRO A 113 -6.78 2.68 -20.59
N GLN A 114 -8.03 3.15 -20.58
CA GLN A 114 -8.39 4.46 -20.03
C GLN A 114 -8.15 4.54 -18.51
N ARG A 115 -8.51 3.50 -17.75
CA ARG A 115 -8.30 3.45 -16.30
C ARG A 115 -6.81 3.39 -15.96
N PHE A 116 -6.06 2.60 -16.72
CA PHE A 116 -4.61 2.50 -16.56
C PHE A 116 -3.93 3.85 -16.85
N HIS A 117 -4.36 4.54 -17.90
CA HIS A 117 -3.85 5.87 -18.24
C HIS A 117 -4.10 6.88 -17.10
N LYS A 118 -5.34 6.96 -16.60
CA LYS A 118 -5.67 7.83 -15.45
C LYS A 118 -4.84 7.50 -14.22
N TRP A 119 -4.62 6.23 -13.94
CA TRP A 119 -3.77 5.79 -12.84
C TRP A 119 -2.31 6.21 -13.02
N MET A 120 -1.77 6.08 -14.23
CA MET A 120 -0.41 6.55 -14.55
C MET A 120 -0.28 8.07 -14.38
N LEU A 121 -1.28 8.84 -14.79
CA LEU A 121 -1.34 10.29 -14.56
C LEU A 121 -1.37 10.62 -13.05
N GLN A 122 -2.20 9.92 -12.26
CA GLN A 122 -2.23 10.07 -10.81
C GLN A 122 -0.88 9.78 -10.16
N MET A 123 -0.16 8.78 -10.67
CA MET A 123 1.18 8.43 -10.19
C MET A 123 2.16 9.57 -10.43
N VAL A 124 2.25 10.09 -11.67
CA VAL A 124 3.16 11.18 -12.04
C VAL A 124 2.76 12.48 -11.32
N ALA A 125 1.47 12.80 -11.22
CA ALA A 125 0.97 13.94 -10.47
C ALA A 125 1.45 13.93 -9.01
N ARG A 126 1.36 12.77 -8.34
CA ARG A 126 1.91 12.61 -6.96
C ARG A 126 3.41 12.82 -6.89
N TRP A 127 4.15 12.35 -7.89
CA TRP A 127 5.62 12.48 -7.91
C TRP A 127 6.07 13.93 -7.94
N ILE A 128 5.33 14.80 -8.61
CA ILE A 128 5.62 16.25 -8.69
C ILE A 128 4.83 17.07 -7.65
N GLY A 129 4.21 16.40 -6.67
CA GLY A 129 3.57 17.05 -5.54
C GLY A 129 2.15 17.55 -5.79
N TYR A 130 1.48 17.15 -6.87
CA TYR A 130 0.08 17.45 -7.09
C TYR A 130 -0.81 16.53 -6.26
N GLU A 131 -1.91 17.08 -5.78
CA GLU A 131 -2.85 16.34 -4.95
C GLU A 131 -3.78 15.48 -5.82
N VAL A 132 -3.91 14.22 -5.46
CA VAL A 132 -4.93 13.32 -6.01
C VAL A 132 -6.03 13.18 -4.96
N ALA A 133 -7.25 13.59 -5.32
CA ALA A 133 -8.36 13.49 -4.39
C ALA A 133 -8.59 12.02 -3.96
N GLN A 134 -8.77 11.80 -2.66
CA GLN A 134 -8.85 10.44 -2.10
C GLN A 134 -9.91 9.57 -2.79
N ARG A 135 -11.06 10.16 -3.11
CA ARG A 135 -12.17 9.45 -3.79
C ARG A 135 -11.83 8.98 -5.21
N ASP A 136 -10.79 9.54 -5.82
CA ASP A 136 -10.38 9.27 -7.20
C ASP A 136 -9.18 8.34 -7.31
N VAL A 137 -8.56 7.98 -6.17
CA VAL A 137 -7.40 7.08 -6.15
C VAL A 137 -7.73 5.75 -6.82
N LEU A 138 -6.93 5.37 -7.80
CA LEU A 138 -7.04 4.11 -8.52
C LEU A 138 -5.92 3.15 -8.09
N VAL A 139 -6.26 1.86 -8.03
CA VAL A 139 -5.33 0.76 -7.77
C VAL A 139 -5.57 -0.33 -8.81
N PRO A 140 -4.81 -0.36 -9.92
CA PRO A 140 -4.86 -1.48 -10.85
C PRO A 140 -4.60 -2.80 -10.11
N THR A 141 -5.50 -3.76 -10.30
CA THR A 141 -5.43 -5.06 -9.64
C THR A 141 -5.44 -6.16 -10.71
N ILE A 142 -4.28 -6.74 -10.95
CA ILE A 142 -4.06 -7.72 -12.02
C ILE A 142 -4.36 -9.12 -11.50
N VAL A 143 -5.44 -9.73 -11.99
CA VAL A 143 -5.92 -11.04 -11.59
C VAL A 143 -5.53 -12.08 -12.64
N GLY A 144 -5.04 -13.24 -12.24
CA GLY A 144 -4.75 -14.33 -13.17
C GLY A 144 -3.75 -15.34 -12.65
N GLN A 145 -3.51 -16.36 -13.45
CA GLN A 145 -2.73 -17.53 -13.08
C GLN A 145 -1.27 -17.19 -12.73
N TYR A 146 -0.66 -18.04 -11.93
CA TYR A 146 0.77 -17.98 -11.63
C TYR A 146 1.62 -18.09 -12.90
N GLY A 147 2.74 -17.37 -12.93
CA GLY A 147 3.69 -17.44 -14.05
C GLY A 147 3.27 -16.65 -15.29
N TYR A 148 2.20 -15.86 -15.26
CA TYR A 148 1.76 -15.03 -16.39
C TYR A 148 2.44 -13.67 -16.46
N GLY A 149 3.42 -13.38 -15.59
CA GLY A 149 4.22 -12.16 -15.66
C GLY A 149 3.68 -10.97 -14.86
N LYS A 150 2.66 -11.15 -14.01
CA LYS A 150 2.01 -10.08 -13.23
C LYS A 150 2.99 -9.24 -12.39
N SER A 151 3.74 -9.87 -11.49
CA SER A 151 4.69 -9.18 -10.61
C SER A 151 5.83 -8.54 -11.42
N SER A 152 6.25 -9.18 -12.52
CA SER A 152 7.23 -8.60 -13.44
C SER A 152 6.69 -7.35 -14.13
N PHE A 153 5.43 -7.36 -14.56
CA PHE A 153 4.77 -6.18 -15.13
C PHE A 153 4.71 -5.04 -14.12
N CYS A 154 4.32 -5.31 -12.88
CA CYS A 154 4.33 -4.29 -11.83
C CYS A 154 5.72 -3.65 -11.65
N ASN A 155 6.78 -4.44 -11.74
CA ASN A 155 8.15 -3.96 -11.58
C ASN A 155 8.63 -3.11 -12.77
N ILE A 156 8.25 -3.44 -14.01
CA ILE A 156 8.67 -2.69 -15.21
C ILE A 156 7.90 -1.37 -15.39
N ILE A 157 6.93 -1.06 -14.56
CA ILE A 157 6.29 0.27 -14.59
C ILE A 157 7.33 1.36 -14.32
N LEU A 158 8.16 1.20 -13.28
CA LEU A 158 9.18 2.21 -12.99
C LEU A 158 10.40 2.09 -13.92
N PRO A 159 10.95 3.23 -14.38
CA PRO A 159 12.20 3.26 -15.11
C PRO A 159 13.36 2.78 -14.23
N PRO A 160 14.44 2.26 -14.82
CA PRO A 160 15.61 1.77 -14.08
C PRO A 160 16.15 2.77 -13.07
N ASP A 161 16.21 4.06 -13.41
CA ASP A 161 16.74 5.14 -12.59
C ASP A 161 15.93 5.36 -11.30
N LEU A 162 14.63 5.12 -11.34
CA LEU A 162 13.71 5.29 -10.21
C LEU A 162 13.34 3.96 -9.53
N ARG A 163 13.80 2.82 -10.04
CA ARG A 163 13.42 1.49 -9.54
C ARG A 163 13.80 1.24 -8.09
N ARG A 164 14.80 1.95 -7.56
CA ARG A 164 15.13 1.92 -6.13
C ARG A 164 13.99 2.39 -5.20
N TYR A 165 12.99 3.10 -5.74
CA TYR A 165 11.80 3.57 -5.05
C TYR A 165 10.56 2.70 -5.33
N TYR A 166 10.76 1.51 -5.88
CA TYR A 166 9.76 0.45 -5.97
C TYR A 166 9.85 -0.47 -4.76
N THR A 167 8.69 -0.92 -4.27
CA THR A 167 8.63 -1.99 -3.28
C THR A 167 7.47 -2.93 -3.56
N ASP A 168 7.71 -4.24 -3.40
CA ASP A 168 6.72 -5.31 -3.37
C ASP A 168 6.72 -6.03 -2.00
N GLN A 169 7.63 -5.65 -1.12
CA GLN A 169 7.76 -6.19 0.24
C GLN A 169 6.88 -5.41 1.21
N VAL A 170 5.58 -5.59 1.06
CA VAL A 170 4.60 -4.82 1.81
C VAL A 170 4.08 -5.66 2.99
N ARG A 171 4.65 -5.41 4.18
CA ARG A 171 4.11 -5.93 5.45
C ARG A 171 3.43 -4.78 6.18
N LEU A 172 2.14 -4.64 6.00
CA LEU A 172 1.38 -3.48 6.47
C LEU A 172 0.67 -3.79 7.80
N ARG A 173 1.46 -4.05 8.84
CA ARG A 173 0.95 -4.38 10.17
C ARG A 173 0.57 -3.15 11.00
N SER A 174 0.99 -1.96 10.58
CA SER A 174 0.72 -0.73 11.32
C SER A 174 0.58 0.48 10.40
N THR A 175 -0.16 1.48 10.85
CA THR A 175 -0.29 2.77 10.16
C THR A 175 1.08 3.43 9.93
N SER A 176 2.02 3.29 10.85
CA SER A 176 3.37 3.84 10.71
C SER A 176 4.15 3.20 9.56
N GLU A 177 3.97 1.89 9.32
CA GLU A 177 4.59 1.21 8.17
C GLU A 177 3.97 1.69 6.86
N VAL A 178 2.64 1.87 6.81
CA VAL A 178 1.97 2.46 5.65
C VAL A 178 2.50 3.87 5.38
N HIS A 179 2.52 4.73 6.39
CA HIS A 179 3.04 6.09 6.27
C HIS A 179 4.49 6.11 5.76
N ARG A 180 5.33 5.22 6.28
CA ARG A 180 6.71 5.09 5.79
C ARG A 180 6.74 4.71 4.31
N ILE A 181 5.99 3.68 3.91
CA ILE A 181 5.95 3.20 2.52
C ILE A 181 5.52 4.30 1.57
N VAL A 182 4.41 4.99 1.86
CA VAL A 182 3.85 6.00 0.95
C VAL A 182 4.70 7.27 0.85
N THR A 183 5.55 7.53 1.83
CA THR A 183 6.44 8.70 1.81
C THR A 183 7.83 8.40 1.26
N THR A 184 8.23 7.12 1.17
CA THR A 184 9.59 6.74 0.74
C THR A 184 9.63 6.02 -0.60
N ASN A 185 8.50 5.61 -1.15
CA ASN A 185 8.42 4.91 -2.43
C ASN A 185 7.57 5.67 -3.44
N LEU A 186 7.86 5.48 -4.70
CA LEU A 186 7.11 6.04 -5.83
C LEU A 186 6.02 5.08 -6.33
N LEU A 187 6.27 3.78 -6.21
CA LEU A 187 5.34 2.73 -6.56
C LEU A 187 5.43 1.58 -5.56
N THR A 188 4.27 1.20 -5.06
CA THR A 188 4.11 0.06 -4.14
C THR A 188 3.26 -1.01 -4.81
N CYS A 189 3.83 -2.19 -4.99
CA CYS A 189 3.11 -3.36 -5.48
C CYS A 189 2.61 -4.19 -4.30
N ILE A 190 1.32 -4.49 -4.28
CA ILE A 190 0.72 -5.40 -3.32
C ILE A 190 0.66 -6.77 -3.98
N ASP A 191 1.68 -7.57 -3.71
CA ASP A 191 1.75 -8.94 -4.25
C ASP A 191 0.80 -9.86 -3.48
N GLU A 192 0.17 -10.80 -4.19
CA GLU A 192 -0.84 -11.74 -3.63
C GLU A 192 -1.96 -11.01 -2.88
N PHE A 193 -2.52 -9.98 -3.52
CA PHE A 193 -3.58 -9.17 -2.93
C PHE A 193 -4.83 -9.99 -2.62
N TYR A 194 -5.32 -9.84 -1.39
CA TYR A 194 -6.61 -10.36 -0.94
C TYR A 194 -7.15 -9.43 0.16
N GLN A 195 -8.37 -8.92 0.00
CA GLN A 195 -8.92 -7.86 0.85
C GLN A 195 -9.06 -8.27 2.33
N GLU A 196 -9.28 -9.55 2.63
CA GLU A 196 -9.34 -10.08 4.02
C GLU A 196 -7.97 -10.39 4.62
N ASN A 197 -6.90 -10.22 3.88
CA ASN A 197 -5.58 -10.39 4.46
C ASN A 197 -5.35 -9.33 5.54
N THR A 198 -5.23 -9.77 6.80
CA THR A 198 -5.05 -8.89 7.96
C THR A 198 -3.82 -7.99 7.84
N GLU A 199 -2.79 -8.45 7.13
CA GLU A 199 -1.59 -7.64 6.84
C GLU A 199 -1.87 -6.52 5.81
N GLN A 200 -2.94 -6.64 5.02
CA GLN A 200 -3.35 -5.68 3.99
C GLN A 200 -4.52 -4.80 4.44
N GLU A 201 -5.20 -5.14 5.53
CA GLU A 201 -6.33 -4.39 6.06
C GLU A 201 -5.96 -2.94 6.43
N VAL A 202 -4.80 -2.74 7.01
CA VAL A 202 -4.30 -1.40 7.37
C VAL A 202 -4.09 -0.53 6.13
N LEU A 203 -3.62 -1.12 5.03
CA LEU A 203 -3.49 -0.43 3.75
C LEU A 203 -4.86 -0.08 3.16
N SER A 204 -5.79 -1.02 3.16
CA SER A 204 -7.15 -0.77 2.66
C SER A 204 -7.78 0.38 3.42
N ARG A 205 -7.67 0.39 4.74
CA ARG A 205 -8.14 1.53 5.57
C ARG A 205 -7.43 2.84 5.20
N TYR A 206 -6.12 2.83 4.97
CA TYR A 206 -5.38 4.01 4.56
C TYR A 206 -5.84 4.52 3.19
N LEU A 207 -6.02 3.63 2.21
CA LEU A 207 -6.52 3.98 0.87
C LEU A 207 -7.93 4.60 0.93
N PHE A 208 -8.75 4.23 1.92
CA PHE A 208 -10.11 4.73 2.08
C PHE A 208 -10.23 5.90 3.07
N SER A 209 -9.16 6.26 3.78
CA SER A 209 -9.16 7.35 4.75
C SER A 209 -8.42 8.58 4.20
N ARG A 210 -8.89 9.79 4.59
CA ARG A 210 -8.22 11.07 4.30
C ARG A 210 -7.09 11.33 5.32
N SER A 211 -6.15 10.42 5.47
CA SER A 211 -5.05 10.65 6.39
C SER A 211 -3.84 11.23 5.67
N THR A 212 -3.40 12.41 6.09
CA THR A 212 -2.08 12.91 5.71
C THR A 212 -1.04 11.99 6.35
N PRO A 213 -0.11 11.40 5.59
CA PRO A 213 0.91 10.56 6.18
C PRO A 213 1.80 11.41 7.09
N VAL A 214 2.10 10.87 8.26
CA VAL A 214 3.03 11.48 9.20
C VAL A 214 4.24 10.57 9.33
N PHE A 215 5.41 11.18 9.31
CA PHE A 215 6.67 10.47 9.44
C PHE A 215 7.29 10.79 10.78
N ARG A 216 7.73 9.76 11.48
CA ARG A 216 8.55 9.90 12.67
C ARG A 216 9.92 9.30 12.40
N ALA A 217 10.94 10.13 12.40
CA ALA A 217 12.31 9.65 12.28
C ALA A 217 12.63 8.70 13.44
N SER A 218 13.44 7.66 13.18
CA SER A 218 13.97 6.80 14.24
C SER A 218 14.68 7.67 15.27
N TYR A 219 14.20 7.66 16.51
CA TYR A 219 14.60 8.57 17.60
C TYR A 219 14.05 10.02 17.54
N GLY A 220 13.21 10.36 16.58
CA GLY A 220 12.51 11.65 16.54
C GLY A 220 11.41 11.71 17.61
N VAL A 221 11.27 12.89 18.25
CA VAL A 221 10.21 13.14 19.24
C VAL A 221 8.94 13.66 18.54
N THR A 222 9.07 14.25 17.38
CA THR A 222 8.00 14.95 16.65
C THR A 222 7.60 14.16 15.40
N GLU A 223 6.31 14.06 15.17
CA GLU A 223 5.74 13.58 13.90
C GLU A 223 5.67 14.77 12.93
N GLU A 224 6.17 14.56 11.72
CA GLU A 224 6.15 15.57 10.66
C GLU A 224 5.23 15.11 9.53
N PRO A 225 4.30 15.96 9.06
CA PRO A 225 3.52 15.65 7.88
C PRO A 225 4.46 15.55 6.67
N ARG A 226 4.25 14.54 5.82
CA ARG A 226 5.00 14.34 4.58
C ARG A 226 4.07 14.13 3.41
N THR A 227 4.56 14.41 2.21
CA THR A 227 3.85 14.16 0.97
C THR A 227 3.74 12.65 0.71
N ASN A 228 2.57 12.23 0.25
CA ASN A 228 2.35 10.88 -0.26
C ASN A 228 2.78 10.83 -1.73
N TYR A 229 3.91 10.20 -2.01
CA TYR A 229 4.45 10.04 -3.36
C TYR A 229 4.05 8.71 -4.01
N SER A 230 3.60 7.72 -3.21
CA SER A 230 3.39 6.37 -3.73
C SER A 230 2.06 6.22 -4.46
N ALA A 231 2.13 5.66 -5.66
CA ALA A 231 0.99 4.99 -6.28
C ALA A 231 0.97 3.51 -5.87
N PHE A 232 -0.19 2.88 -6.01
CA PHE A 232 -0.36 1.47 -5.70
C PHE A 232 -0.77 0.69 -6.93
N ILE A 233 -0.24 -0.52 -7.06
CA ILE A 233 -0.67 -1.54 -8.01
C ILE A 233 -0.73 -2.87 -7.27
N ALA A 234 -1.67 -3.72 -7.62
CA ALA A 234 -1.83 -5.02 -6.98
C ALA A 234 -1.83 -6.14 -8.01
N ASN A 235 -1.43 -7.33 -7.59
CA ASN A 235 -1.61 -8.54 -8.38
C ASN A 235 -2.01 -9.73 -7.49
N THR A 236 -2.73 -10.69 -8.06
CA THR A 236 -3.19 -11.86 -7.32
C THR A 236 -3.44 -13.05 -8.24
N GLY A 237 -3.31 -14.26 -7.67
CA GLY A 237 -3.79 -15.51 -8.27
C GLY A 237 -5.24 -15.83 -7.91
N ASN A 238 -5.81 -15.16 -6.89
CA ASN A 238 -7.19 -15.34 -6.49
C ASN A 238 -8.13 -14.65 -7.50
N LEU A 239 -9.09 -15.39 -8.05
CA LEU A 239 -10.09 -14.87 -8.99
C LEU A 239 -11.12 -13.96 -8.29
N HIS A 240 -11.28 -14.07 -6.99
CA HIS A 240 -12.22 -13.30 -6.18
C HIS A 240 -11.49 -12.60 -5.02
N PRO A 241 -10.62 -11.62 -5.31
CA PRO A 241 -9.79 -10.98 -4.28
C PRO A 241 -10.54 -9.98 -3.40
N MET A 242 -11.79 -9.65 -3.73
CA MET A 242 -12.58 -8.65 -3.03
C MET A 242 -13.69 -9.28 -2.20
N THR A 243 -13.89 -8.76 -0.99
CA THR A 243 -14.87 -9.26 -0.04
C THR A 243 -15.99 -8.27 0.27
N ASP A 244 -15.80 -6.99 -0.05
CA ASP A 244 -16.83 -5.96 0.05
C ASP A 244 -16.78 -4.96 -1.10
N ALA A 245 -17.93 -4.32 -1.38
CA ALA A 245 -18.04 -3.34 -2.46
C ALA A 245 -17.44 -1.96 -2.08
N ALA A 246 -17.34 -1.63 -0.81
CA ALA A 246 -16.80 -0.34 -0.37
C ALA A 246 -15.27 -0.29 -0.59
N GLY A 247 -14.58 -1.40 -0.31
CA GLY A 247 -13.17 -1.57 -0.64
C GLY A 247 -12.90 -1.63 -2.14
N ALA A 248 -13.89 -2.08 -2.92
CA ALA A 248 -13.79 -2.18 -4.37
C ALA A 248 -13.83 -0.85 -5.11
N ALA A 249 -14.22 0.25 -4.47
CA ALA A 249 -14.38 1.55 -5.12
C ALA A 249 -13.09 2.16 -5.69
N HIS A 250 -11.93 1.66 -5.26
CA HIS A 250 -10.60 2.12 -5.70
C HIS A 250 -9.88 1.10 -6.60
N LEU A 251 -10.37 -0.14 -6.64
CA LEU A 251 -9.71 -1.21 -7.38
C LEU A 251 -10.13 -1.21 -8.85
N VAL A 252 -9.18 -1.33 -9.75
CA VAL A 252 -9.41 -1.57 -11.17
C VAL A 252 -9.02 -3.01 -11.46
N CYS A 253 -9.95 -3.95 -11.22
CA CYS A 253 -9.68 -5.36 -11.42
C CYS A 253 -9.72 -5.74 -12.89
N VAL A 254 -8.67 -6.45 -13.33
CA VAL A 254 -8.57 -6.98 -14.68
C VAL A 254 -8.05 -8.41 -14.65
N GLU A 255 -8.79 -9.33 -15.28
CA GLU A 255 -8.32 -10.70 -15.49
C GLU A 255 -7.49 -10.76 -16.77
N ILE A 256 -6.27 -11.26 -16.65
CA ILE A 256 -5.37 -11.43 -17.80
C ILE A 256 -5.73 -12.70 -18.56
N GLN A 257 -5.90 -12.55 -19.87
CA GLN A 257 -6.24 -13.66 -20.76
C GLN A 257 -5.01 -14.41 -21.31
N HIS A 258 -3.86 -13.74 -21.37
CA HIS A 258 -2.61 -14.26 -21.90
C HIS A 258 -1.42 -13.87 -21.03
N ARG A 259 -0.27 -14.48 -21.27
CA ARG A 259 0.98 -14.04 -20.64
C ARG A 259 1.30 -12.60 -21.05
N ILE A 260 1.66 -11.79 -20.07
CA ILE A 260 2.02 -10.40 -20.29
C ILE A 260 3.41 -10.34 -20.98
N ASP A 261 3.53 -9.53 -22.02
CA ASP A 261 4.82 -9.26 -22.64
C ASP A 261 5.66 -8.34 -21.74
N ILE A 262 6.65 -8.94 -21.11
CA ILE A 262 7.64 -8.25 -20.27
C ILE A 262 9.00 -8.13 -20.94
N ALA A 263 9.16 -8.73 -22.13
CA ALA A 263 10.44 -8.79 -22.85
C ALA A 263 10.65 -7.58 -23.76
N THR A 264 9.58 -7.06 -24.36
CA THR A 264 9.66 -5.86 -25.18
C THR A 264 10.07 -4.66 -24.32
N PRO A 265 11.13 -3.93 -24.67
CA PRO A 265 11.55 -2.75 -23.92
C PRO A 265 10.44 -1.73 -23.76
N VAL A 266 10.41 -1.05 -22.62
CA VAL A 266 9.50 0.08 -22.36
C VAL A 266 10.26 1.36 -22.76
N PRO A 267 9.70 2.21 -23.62
CA PRO A 267 10.32 3.50 -23.99
C PRO A 267 10.10 4.53 -22.86
N TYR A 268 10.78 4.32 -21.72
CA TYR A 268 10.51 5.08 -20.48
C TYR A 268 10.58 6.58 -20.66
N GLU A 269 11.57 7.08 -21.40
CA GLU A 269 11.74 8.52 -21.61
C GLU A 269 10.49 9.12 -22.25
N GLN A 270 10.00 8.55 -23.33
CA GLN A 270 8.82 9.05 -24.03
C GLN A 270 7.51 8.75 -23.30
N LEU A 271 7.39 7.58 -22.62
CA LEU A 271 6.25 7.24 -21.81
C LEU A 271 6.03 8.28 -20.68
N TYR A 272 7.09 8.64 -19.99
CA TYR A 272 6.99 9.59 -18.89
C TYR A 272 7.00 11.05 -19.34
N ALA A 273 7.59 11.37 -20.49
CA ALA A 273 7.42 12.68 -21.14
C ALA A 273 5.97 12.94 -21.55
N GLN A 274 5.27 11.91 -22.08
CA GLN A 274 3.82 11.97 -22.32
C GLN A 274 3.07 12.31 -21.05
N LEU A 275 3.26 11.52 -19.98
CA LEU A 275 2.53 11.69 -18.72
C LEU A 275 2.80 13.05 -18.07
N LEU A 276 4.05 13.51 -18.08
CA LEU A 276 4.41 14.81 -17.56
C LEU A 276 3.71 15.93 -18.33
N ALA A 277 3.80 15.89 -19.67
CA ALA A 277 3.14 16.88 -20.53
C ALA A 277 1.62 16.91 -20.33
N GLU A 278 0.96 15.76 -20.19
CA GLU A 278 -0.48 15.67 -19.95
C GLU A 278 -0.85 16.24 -18.56
N VAL A 279 -0.10 15.92 -17.50
CA VAL A 279 -0.34 16.45 -16.15
C VAL A 279 -0.14 17.98 -16.12
N GLU A 280 0.92 18.49 -16.72
CA GLU A 280 1.21 19.93 -16.77
C GLU A 280 0.20 20.70 -17.62
N ASN A 281 -0.37 20.08 -18.68
CA ASN A 281 -1.46 20.63 -19.47
C ASN A 281 -2.83 20.50 -18.79
N GLY A 282 -2.92 19.94 -17.60
CA GLY A 282 -4.14 19.84 -16.80
C GLY A 282 -5.14 18.80 -17.32
N VAL A 283 -4.65 17.71 -17.92
CA VAL A 283 -5.51 16.57 -18.27
C VAL A 283 -6.14 16.01 -17.01
N ASP A 284 -7.46 15.84 -17.01
CA ASP A 284 -8.21 15.35 -15.86
C ASP A 284 -7.95 13.86 -15.64
N TYR A 285 -7.42 13.55 -14.47
CA TYR A 285 -7.20 12.18 -13.99
C TYR A 285 -8.16 11.76 -12.87
N GLY A 286 -9.16 12.58 -12.57
CA GLY A 286 -10.27 12.26 -11.67
C GLY A 286 -11.24 11.25 -12.28
N LEU A 287 -12.13 10.71 -11.45
CA LEU A 287 -13.20 9.83 -11.87
C LEU A 287 -14.53 10.56 -11.87
N THR A 288 -15.31 10.43 -12.94
CA THR A 288 -16.71 10.83 -12.95
C THR A 288 -17.56 9.82 -12.17
N ASP A 289 -18.80 10.19 -11.84
CA ASP A 289 -19.70 9.28 -11.13
C ASP A 289 -20.10 8.09 -12.03
N GLU A 290 -20.27 8.32 -13.34
CA GLU A 290 -20.54 7.26 -14.33
C GLU A 290 -19.36 6.28 -14.44
N GLU A 291 -18.13 6.79 -14.40
CA GLU A 291 -16.94 5.94 -14.42
C GLU A 291 -16.84 5.09 -13.16
N ARG A 292 -17.23 5.61 -11.99
CA ARG A 292 -17.27 4.83 -10.74
C ARG A 292 -18.32 3.73 -10.79
N GLU A 293 -19.53 4.05 -11.31
CA GLU A 293 -20.58 3.05 -11.48
C GLU A 293 -20.15 1.95 -12.46
N ALA A 294 -19.55 2.31 -13.60
CA ALA A 294 -19.03 1.34 -14.56
C ALA A 294 -17.94 0.46 -13.93
N MET A 295 -17.04 1.03 -13.13
CA MET A 295 -16.00 0.28 -12.43
C MET A 295 -16.59 -0.69 -11.40
N ALA A 296 -17.62 -0.30 -10.66
CA ALA A 296 -18.31 -1.19 -9.72
C ALA A 296 -18.95 -2.40 -10.44
N VAL A 297 -19.57 -2.17 -11.61
CA VAL A 297 -20.11 -3.27 -12.43
C VAL A 297 -19.01 -4.19 -12.94
N GLN A 298 -17.90 -3.63 -13.44
CA GLN A 298 -16.76 -4.40 -13.95
C GLN A 298 -16.04 -5.18 -12.85
N ASN A 299 -16.04 -4.69 -11.62
CA ASN A 299 -15.45 -5.35 -10.47
C ASN A 299 -16.33 -6.47 -9.90
N SER A 300 -17.63 -6.50 -10.21
CA SER A 300 -18.56 -7.49 -9.63
C SER A 300 -18.13 -8.95 -9.81
N PRO A 301 -17.53 -9.38 -10.95
CA PRO A 301 -17.07 -10.76 -11.11
C PRO A 301 -15.87 -11.14 -10.19
N PHE A 302 -15.15 -10.13 -9.68
CA PHE A 302 -14.00 -10.33 -8.80
C PHE A 302 -14.36 -10.29 -7.31
N GLN A 303 -15.60 -10.03 -7.00
CA GLN A 303 -16.10 -10.15 -5.64
C GLN A 303 -16.24 -11.64 -5.29
N GLU A 304 -15.84 -11.98 -4.07
CA GLU A 304 -16.18 -13.28 -3.52
C GLU A 304 -17.70 -13.43 -3.61
N ALA A 305 -18.18 -14.48 -4.29
CA ALA A 305 -19.61 -14.71 -4.43
C ALA A 305 -20.23 -14.60 -3.04
N ASP A 306 -21.27 -13.76 -2.91
CA ASP A 306 -21.92 -13.44 -1.65
C ASP A 306 -22.08 -14.72 -0.82
N ASN A 307 -21.14 -14.95 0.07
CA ASN A 307 -21.27 -16.06 1.00
C ASN A 307 -22.28 -15.60 2.05
N LEU A 308 -23.55 -15.84 1.75
CA LEU A 308 -24.66 -15.52 2.66
C LEU A 308 -24.38 -16.03 4.07
N VAL A 309 -23.66 -17.15 4.20
CA VAL A 309 -23.20 -17.69 5.49
C VAL A 309 -22.30 -16.69 6.19
N LYS A 310 -21.37 -16.08 5.48
CA LYS A 310 -20.46 -15.07 6.01
C LYS A 310 -21.21 -13.79 6.38
N MET A 311 -22.06 -13.28 5.49
CA MET A 311 -22.89 -12.10 5.73
C MET A 311 -23.76 -12.26 6.98
N VAL A 312 -24.44 -13.40 7.12
CA VAL A 312 -25.27 -13.66 8.32
C VAL A 312 -24.45 -13.85 9.59
N THR A 313 -23.25 -14.43 9.53
CA THR A 313 -22.37 -14.60 10.70
C THR A 313 -21.70 -13.30 11.13
N MET A 314 -21.48 -12.36 10.22
CA MET A 314 -21.02 -11.01 10.58
C MET A 314 -22.11 -10.20 11.31
N LEU A 315 -23.37 -10.30 10.88
CA LEU A 315 -24.47 -9.53 11.48
C LEU A 315 -25.11 -10.21 12.71
N TYR A 316 -24.92 -11.51 12.86
CA TYR A 316 -25.61 -12.28 13.87
C TYR A 316 -24.67 -13.26 14.57
N ALA A 317 -24.97 -13.52 15.86
CA ALA A 317 -24.36 -14.56 16.67
C ALA A 317 -25.41 -15.55 17.18
N THR A 318 -24.98 -16.78 17.43
CA THR A 318 -25.82 -17.78 18.10
C THR A 318 -25.98 -17.42 19.58
N PRO A 319 -27.20 -17.47 20.14
CA PRO A 319 -27.40 -17.20 21.55
C PRO A 319 -26.65 -18.21 22.45
N PRO A 320 -25.98 -17.76 23.49
CA PRO A 320 -25.42 -18.67 24.51
C PRO A 320 -26.46 -19.64 25.06
N LYS A 321 -26.02 -20.87 25.38
CA LYS A 321 -26.93 -21.89 25.98
C LYS A 321 -27.63 -21.31 27.21
N GLY A 322 -28.98 -21.42 27.25
CA GLY A 322 -29.80 -20.95 28.37
C GLY A 322 -30.31 -19.50 28.25
N LYS A 323 -29.80 -18.68 27.31
CA LYS A 323 -30.29 -17.31 27.09
C LYS A 323 -31.57 -17.35 26.25
N ARG A 324 -32.69 -16.81 26.78
CA ARG A 324 -33.92 -16.65 26.00
C ARG A 324 -33.81 -15.42 25.10
N VAL A 325 -33.83 -15.64 23.78
CA VAL A 325 -33.80 -14.59 22.74
C VAL A 325 -35.07 -14.71 21.91
N LYS A 326 -35.71 -13.58 21.61
CA LYS A 326 -36.84 -13.53 20.69
C LYS A 326 -36.37 -13.88 19.30
N ALA A 327 -37.01 -14.86 18.66
CA ALA A 327 -36.67 -15.22 17.29
C ALA A 327 -37.09 -14.10 16.31
N LYS A 328 -36.28 -13.85 15.33
CA LYS A 328 -36.54 -12.92 14.22
C LYS A 328 -37.07 -13.68 13.01
N ASP A 329 -38.04 -13.12 12.31
CA ASP A 329 -38.49 -13.69 11.06
C ASP A 329 -37.45 -13.45 9.94
N ILE A 330 -37.53 -14.26 8.89
CA ILE A 330 -36.59 -14.24 7.79
C ILE A 330 -36.62 -12.90 7.04
N ASP A 331 -37.78 -12.28 6.89
CA ASP A 331 -37.94 -11.01 6.18
C ASP A 331 -37.17 -9.89 6.90
N THR A 332 -37.24 -9.83 8.24
CA THR A 332 -36.46 -8.89 9.06
C THR A 332 -34.94 -9.08 8.91
N ILE A 333 -34.51 -10.34 8.73
CA ILE A 333 -33.08 -10.65 8.54
C ILE A 333 -32.64 -10.21 7.14
N VAL A 334 -33.44 -10.46 6.12
CA VAL A 334 -33.19 -10.04 4.73
C VAL A 334 -33.13 -8.50 4.64
N ASP A 335 -34.11 -7.80 5.24
CA ASP A 335 -34.12 -6.34 5.25
C ASP A 335 -32.85 -5.75 5.88
N ARG A 336 -32.35 -6.39 6.94
CA ARG A 336 -31.11 -5.96 7.56
C ARG A 336 -29.89 -6.26 6.71
N LEU A 337 -29.85 -7.41 6.05
CA LEU A 337 -28.79 -7.72 5.07
C LEU A 337 -28.75 -6.69 3.96
N MET A 338 -29.90 -6.36 3.37
CA MET A 338 -29.98 -5.34 2.32
C MET A 338 -29.55 -3.95 2.82
N LYS A 339 -29.84 -3.61 4.07
CA LYS A 339 -29.44 -2.34 4.68
C LYS A 339 -27.94 -2.26 4.94
N GLU A 340 -27.34 -3.30 5.49
CA GLU A 340 -25.91 -3.34 5.84
C GLU A 340 -25.01 -3.67 4.63
N TYR A 341 -25.57 -4.34 3.61
CA TYR A 341 -24.92 -4.68 2.35
C TYR A 341 -25.71 -4.09 1.15
N PRO A 342 -25.69 -2.77 0.95
CA PRO A 342 -26.56 -2.08 -0.05
C PRO A 342 -26.25 -2.50 -1.49
N TYR A 343 -25.10 -3.11 -1.76
CA TYR A 343 -24.74 -3.61 -3.09
C TYR A 343 -25.06 -5.10 -3.31
N TRP A 344 -25.52 -5.80 -2.26
CA TRP A 344 -26.00 -7.16 -2.39
C TRP A 344 -27.36 -7.16 -3.10
N THR A 345 -27.43 -7.81 -4.26
CA THR A 345 -28.65 -7.94 -5.03
C THR A 345 -29.29 -9.29 -4.74
N PRO A 346 -30.38 -9.35 -3.96
CA PRO A 346 -31.04 -10.60 -3.66
C PRO A 346 -31.66 -11.24 -4.89
N GLY A 347 -31.50 -12.55 -5.04
CA GLY A 347 -32.13 -13.34 -6.07
C GLY A 347 -33.64 -13.54 -5.85
N GLU A 348 -34.31 -14.17 -6.82
CA GLU A 348 -35.75 -14.45 -6.78
C GLU A 348 -36.19 -15.27 -5.55
N HIS A 349 -35.28 -16.08 -5.00
CA HIS A 349 -35.51 -16.96 -3.85
C HIS A 349 -34.79 -16.54 -2.57
N VAL A 350 -34.56 -15.23 -2.39
CA VAL A 350 -33.75 -14.66 -1.30
C VAL A 350 -34.03 -15.23 0.08
N ASN A 351 -35.32 -15.41 0.44
CA ASN A 351 -35.69 -15.96 1.75
C ASN A 351 -35.27 -17.42 1.92
N GLN A 352 -35.20 -18.17 0.83
CA GLN A 352 -34.73 -19.55 0.84
C GLN A 352 -33.20 -19.59 1.00
N ASP A 353 -32.50 -18.78 0.22
CA ASP A 353 -31.02 -18.71 0.20
C ASP A 353 -30.47 -18.23 1.55
N VAL A 354 -31.03 -17.15 2.11
CA VAL A 354 -30.71 -16.67 3.46
C VAL A 354 -31.08 -17.70 4.52
N GLY A 355 -32.18 -18.41 4.34
CA GLY A 355 -32.58 -19.50 5.23
C GLY A 355 -31.58 -20.66 5.24
N PHE A 356 -31.04 -21.05 4.10
CA PHE A 356 -29.98 -22.05 3.99
C PHE A 356 -28.70 -21.57 4.63
N ALA A 357 -28.27 -20.34 4.32
CA ALA A 357 -27.08 -19.75 4.91
C ALA A 357 -27.13 -19.66 6.44
N LEU A 358 -28.28 -19.29 7.01
CA LEU A 358 -28.48 -19.29 8.45
C LEU A 358 -28.37 -20.69 9.08
N GLN A 359 -28.91 -21.72 8.41
CA GLN A 359 -28.82 -23.10 8.90
C GLN A 359 -27.39 -23.64 8.80
N GLU A 360 -26.68 -23.35 7.71
CA GLU A 360 -25.28 -23.69 7.53
C GLU A 360 -24.39 -23.00 8.57
N ALA A 361 -24.68 -21.75 8.92
CA ALA A 361 -24.03 -21.02 9.99
C ALA A 361 -24.40 -21.52 11.40
N GLY A 362 -25.24 -22.54 11.52
CA GLY A 362 -25.62 -23.16 12.80
C GLY A 362 -26.75 -22.44 13.57
N PHE A 363 -27.49 -21.54 12.93
CA PHE A 363 -28.64 -20.88 13.54
C PHE A 363 -29.87 -21.80 13.54
N ALA A 364 -30.47 -21.99 14.72
CA ALA A 364 -31.64 -22.86 14.87
C ALA A 364 -32.89 -22.22 14.27
N ARG A 365 -33.50 -22.93 13.29
CA ARG A 365 -34.76 -22.54 12.67
C ARG A 365 -35.96 -22.93 13.55
N SER A 366 -36.94 -22.06 13.61
CA SER A 366 -38.26 -22.30 14.21
C SER A 366 -39.35 -21.79 13.28
N ARG A 367 -40.59 -22.29 13.43
CA ARG A 367 -41.75 -21.75 12.71
C ARG A 367 -42.66 -21.05 13.72
N ILE A 368 -42.97 -19.77 13.50
CA ILE A 368 -43.86 -18.97 14.30
C ILE A 368 -44.89 -18.33 13.35
N HIS A 369 -46.18 -18.62 13.59
CA HIS A 369 -47.28 -18.15 12.73
C HIS A 369 -47.08 -18.44 11.24
N GLY A 370 -46.54 -19.62 10.91
CA GLY A 370 -46.31 -20.04 9.51
C GLY A 370 -45.03 -19.50 8.88
N ARG A 371 -44.34 -18.55 9.51
CA ARG A 371 -43.09 -17.93 9.00
C ARG A 371 -41.83 -18.63 9.54
N SER A 372 -40.79 -18.65 8.75
CA SER A 372 -39.46 -19.13 9.20
C SER A 372 -38.82 -18.08 10.10
N CYS A 373 -38.47 -18.46 11.31
CA CYS A 373 -37.83 -17.58 12.27
C CYS A 373 -36.55 -18.20 12.82
N TYR A 374 -35.57 -17.37 13.17
CA TYR A 374 -34.26 -17.79 13.65
C TYR A 374 -33.93 -17.13 14.99
N LYS A 375 -33.35 -17.88 15.91
CA LYS A 375 -32.87 -17.34 17.18
C LYS A 375 -31.46 -16.77 16.96
N VAL A 376 -31.36 -15.47 16.88
CA VAL A 376 -30.14 -14.75 16.60
C VAL A 376 -29.95 -13.58 17.56
N ILE A 377 -28.68 -13.25 17.85
CA ILE A 377 -28.29 -12.02 18.54
C ILE A 377 -27.65 -11.11 17.49
N GLU A 378 -28.07 -9.85 17.43
CA GLU A 378 -27.48 -8.88 16.54
C GLU A 378 -26.08 -8.51 17.00
N LYS A 379 -25.15 -8.50 16.06
CA LYS A 379 -23.82 -7.92 16.18
C LYS A 379 -23.84 -6.51 15.60
N ASP A 380 -22.98 -5.64 16.11
CA ASP A 380 -22.66 -4.36 15.45
C ASP A 380 -21.50 -4.61 14.50
N PRO A 381 -21.69 -4.55 13.18
CA PRO A 381 -20.63 -4.83 12.22
C PRO A 381 -19.45 -3.85 12.31
N ARG A 382 -19.63 -2.71 13.02
CA ARG A 382 -18.59 -1.71 13.26
C ARG A 382 -17.76 -2.00 14.53
N LYS A 383 -18.22 -2.92 15.38
CA LYS A 383 -17.46 -3.43 16.51
C LYS A 383 -16.84 -4.77 16.09
N LEU A 384 -15.62 -4.70 15.57
CA LEU A 384 -14.78 -5.90 15.46
C LEU A 384 -14.64 -6.47 16.87
N ASP A 385 -15.16 -7.68 17.09
CA ASP A 385 -14.75 -8.49 18.23
C ASP A 385 -13.26 -8.74 17.99
N PHE A 386 -12.40 -8.04 18.73
CA PHE A 386 -11.00 -8.40 18.81
C PHE A 386 -11.02 -9.85 19.31
N VAL A 387 -10.62 -10.77 18.43
CA VAL A 387 -10.24 -12.11 18.87
C VAL A 387 -9.07 -11.85 19.80
N GLU A 388 -9.27 -12.04 21.10
CA GLU A 388 -8.16 -12.12 22.04
C GLU A 388 -7.19 -13.12 21.44
N GLU A 389 -5.94 -12.67 21.18
CA GLU A 389 -4.88 -13.56 20.78
C GLU A 389 -4.90 -14.75 21.74
N PRO A 390 -4.82 -16.00 21.23
CA PRO A 390 -4.73 -17.14 22.11
C PRO A 390 -3.56 -16.86 23.04
N GLN A 391 -3.85 -16.70 24.32
CA GLN A 391 -2.85 -16.47 25.35
C GLN A 391 -1.76 -17.52 25.15
N THR A 392 -0.55 -17.06 24.84
CA THR A 392 0.63 -17.94 24.80
C THR A 392 0.61 -18.73 26.10
N PRO A 393 0.64 -20.07 26.04
CA PRO A 393 0.59 -20.87 27.25
C PRO A 393 1.73 -20.40 28.15
N ASP A 394 1.38 -20.12 29.41
CA ASP A 394 2.29 -19.74 30.46
C ASP A 394 3.58 -20.57 30.40
N LYS A 395 4.74 -19.92 30.50
CA LYS A 395 6.05 -20.58 30.49
C LYS A 395 6.18 -21.72 31.50
N ASP A 396 5.30 -21.77 32.49
CA ASP A 396 5.23 -22.82 33.51
C ASP A 396 4.62 -24.16 32.99
N GLY A 397 3.96 -24.18 31.83
CA GLY A 397 3.40 -25.39 31.24
C GLY A 397 4.41 -26.24 30.45
N LEU A 398 5.59 -25.69 30.09
CA LEU A 398 6.60 -26.40 29.32
C LEU A 398 7.46 -27.36 30.16
N ASP A 399 7.55 -27.17 31.47
CA ASP A 399 8.36 -28.03 32.36
C ASP A 399 7.76 -29.41 32.64
N ASN A 400 6.50 -29.62 32.34
CA ASN A 400 5.83 -30.90 32.61
C ASN A 400 5.48 -31.75 31.36
N ASN A 401 5.94 -31.36 30.16
CA ASN A 401 5.71 -32.17 28.96
C ASN A 401 6.83 -33.19 28.78
N PRO A 402 6.55 -34.51 28.82
CA PRO A 402 7.55 -35.57 28.67
C PRO A 402 8.31 -35.53 27.34
N LEU A 403 7.67 -35.01 26.26
CA LEU A 403 8.28 -34.87 24.93
C LEU A 403 9.28 -33.70 24.85
N ALA A 404 9.05 -32.63 25.57
CA ALA A 404 9.98 -31.50 25.66
C ALA A 404 11.25 -31.87 26.45
N LYS A 405 11.11 -32.67 27.52
CA LYS A 405 12.25 -33.21 28.29
C LYS A 405 13.11 -34.16 27.45
N ALA A 406 12.50 -34.95 26.58
CA ALA A 406 13.24 -35.88 25.70
C ALA A 406 14.05 -35.13 24.61
N LEU A 407 13.52 -34.04 24.06
CA LEU A 407 14.22 -33.21 23.08
C LEU A 407 15.40 -32.43 23.67
N LEU A 408 15.27 -31.90 24.87
CA LEU A 408 16.33 -31.16 25.56
C LEU A 408 17.46 -32.08 26.06
N SER A 409 17.15 -33.33 26.42
CA SER A 409 18.18 -34.32 26.77
C SER A 409 18.94 -34.87 25.54
N GLY A 410 18.34 -34.84 24.35
CA GLY A 410 19.00 -35.26 23.10
C GLY A 410 20.01 -34.23 22.58
N LEU A 411 19.77 -32.94 22.81
CA LEU A 411 20.67 -31.86 22.38
C LEU A 411 21.93 -31.69 23.27
N GLY A 412 21.87 -32.12 24.52
CA GLY A 412 23.00 -32.05 25.45
C GLY A 412 24.15 -32.98 25.11
N ASN A 413 23.93 -34.01 24.27
CA ASN A 413 24.96 -35.00 23.90
C ASN A 413 25.69 -34.68 22.57
N LEU A 414 25.32 -33.62 21.87
CA LEU A 414 25.93 -33.20 20.59
C LEU A 414 26.98 -32.09 20.73
N VAL A 415 27.18 -31.54 21.92
CA VAL A 415 28.14 -30.45 22.18
C VAL A 415 29.39 -30.93 22.91
N LYS A 416 29.52 -32.24 23.14
CA LYS A 416 30.73 -32.86 23.71
C LYS A 416 31.28 -33.97 22.83
N LYS A 417 31.64 -33.61 21.61
CA LYS A 417 32.60 -34.35 20.79
C LYS A 417 33.36 -33.40 19.88
#